data_226826614f9982227d414e7850a7402e
#
_entry.id   226826614f9982227d414e7850a7402e
#
_cell.length_a   1.000
_cell.length_b   1.000
_cell.length_c   1.000
_cell.angle_alpha   90.00
_cell.angle_beta   90.00
_cell.angle_gamma   90.00
#
_symmetry.space_group_name_H-M   'P 1'
#
loop_
_entity.id
_entity.type
_entity.pdbx_description
1 polymer ?
#
loop_
_entity_poly.entity_id
_entity_poly.type
_entity_poly.pdbx_seq_one_letter_code
_entity_poly.pdbx_strand_id
1 'polypeptide(L)'
;MIRFIEVREEDITMGDQGCADSCAIALALRNEYGQDVGCEVRLEDDLEIYVGTKSLTVDPKQFDYVKNWVYDFDCDKDVDPFTLRIVEEVGA
;
A
#
# COMPACT_ATOMS: atom_id res chain seq x y z
N MET A 1 15.26 0.18 8.54
CA MET A 1 15.37 1.04 7.34
C MET A 1 13.97 1.32 6.81
N ILE A 2 13.69 2.55 6.46
CA ILE A 2 12.38 2.93 5.92
C ILE A 2 12.48 3.06 4.41
N ARG A 3 11.61 2.36 3.69
CA ARG A 3 11.47 2.54 2.25
C ARG A 3 10.27 3.45 1.97
N PHE A 4 10.47 4.44 1.12
CA PHE A 4 9.45 5.38 0.71
C PHE A 4 8.84 4.94 -0.61
N ILE A 5 7.53 4.78 -0.63
CA ILE A 5 6.78 4.33 -1.80
C ILE A 5 5.78 5.42 -2.17
N GLU A 6 5.91 5.97 -3.37
CA GLU A 6 5.03 7.02 -3.85
C GLU A 6 3.71 6.42 -4.34
N VAL A 7 2.62 6.77 -3.66
CA VAL A 7 1.27 6.47 -4.14
C VAL A 7 0.79 7.70 -4.91
N ARG A 8 0.80 7.60 -6.24
CA ARG A 8 0.57 8.72 -7.15
C ARG A 8 -0.89 8.80 -7.59
N GLU A 9 -1.25 9.95 -8.17
CA GLU A 9 -2.57 10.15 -8.77
C GLU A 9 -2.93 9.05 -9.77
N GLU A 10 -1.95 8.62 -10.57
CA GLU A 10 -2.11 7.52 -11.53
C GLU A 10 -2.54 6.23 -10.86
N ASP A 11 -1.94 5.91 -9.72
CA ASP A 11 -2.27 4.71 -8.95
C ASP A 11 -3.68 4.78 -8.40
N ILE A 12 -4.09 5.96 -7.96
CA ILE A 12 -5.44 6.20 -7.45
C ILE A 12 -6.46 6.03 -8.57
N THR A 13 -6.16 6.60 -9.74
CA THR A 13 -7.06 6.54 -10.90
C THR A 13 -7.20 5.13 -11.45
N MET A 14 -6.11 4.38 -11.50
CA MET A 14 -6.06 3.03 -12.08
C MET A 14 -6.39 1.94 -11.07
N GLY A 15 -6.35 2.23 -9.78
CA GLY A 15 -6.58 1.24 -8.73
C GLY A 15 -8.04 0.83 -8.63
N ASP A 16 -8.26 -0.44 -8.30
CA ASP A 16 -9.60 -1.00 -8.09
C ASP A 16 -9.96 -0.95 -6.60
N GLN A 17 -11.09 -0.35 -6.31
CA GLN A 17 -11.61 -0.26 -4.95
C GLN A 17 -12.03 -1.63 -4.43
N GLY A 18 -11.68 -1.91 -3.17
CA GLY A 18 -12.04 -3.17 -2.53
C GLY A 18 -11.26 -4.38 -3.03
N CYS A 19 -10.25 -4.20 -3.86
CA CYS A 19 -9.43 -5.27 -4.41
C CYS A 19 -8.04 -5.24 -3.75
N ALA A 20 -7.73 -6.26 -2.96
CA ALA A 20 -6.49 -6.33 -2.18
C ALA A 20 -5.24 -6.33 -3.07
N ASP A 21 -5.31 -6.89 -4.26
CA ASP A 21 -4.18 -7.06 -5.16
C ASP A 21 -4.12 -6.06 -6.31
N SER A 22 -5.10 -5.19 -6.45
CA SER A 22 -5.15 -4.18 -7.51
C SER A 22 -5.60 -2.79 -7.04
N CYS A 23 -5.59 -2.53 -5.74
CA CYS A 23 -5.86 -1.19 -5.21
C CYS A 23 -4.70 -0.24 -5.51
N ALA A 24 -4.89 1.04 -5.24
CA ALA A 24 -3.89 2.06 -5.52
C ALA A 24 -2.54 1.77 -4.86
N ILE A 25 -2.55 1.32 -3.61
CA ILE A 25 -1.30 1.00 -2.88
C ILE A 25 -0.63 -0.24 -3.49
N ALA A 26 -1.40 -1.25 -3.88
CA ALA A 26 -0.84 -2.44 -4.54
C ALA A 26 -0.16 -2.07 -5.86
N LEU A 27 -0.76 -1.16 -6.64
CA LEU A 27 -0.13 -0.67 -7.87
C LEU A 27 1.16 0.10 -7.58
N ALA A 28 1.17 0.94 -6.56
CA ALA A 28 2.36 1.67 -6.14
C ALA A 28 3.49 0.72 -5.71
N LEU A 29 3.15 -0.34 -5.00
CA LEU A 29 4.11 -1.38 -4.60
C LEU A 29 4.71 -2.09 -5.80
N ARG A 30 3.91 -2.40 -6.81
CA ARG A 30 4.41 -3.01 -8.06
C ARG A 30 5.34 -2.07 -8.81
N ASN A 31 5.06 -0.78 -8.81
CA ASN A 31 5.94 0.20 -9.43
C ASN A 31 7.31 0.25 -8.74
N GLU A 32 7.36 0.02 -7.43
CA GLU A 32 8.60 0.03 -6.66
C GLU A 32 9.34 -1.32 -6.72
N TYR A 33 8.62 -2.43 -6.58
CA TYR A 33 9.24 -3.75 -6.45
C TYR A 33 9.29 -4.56 -7.74
N GLY A 34 8.48 -4.21 -8.74
CA GLY A 34 8.42 -4.88 -10.03
C GLY A 34 7.00 -5.25 -10.43
N GLN A 35 6.68 -5.11 -11.71
CA GLN A 35 5.33 -5.39 -12.21
C GLN A 35 4.94 -6.86 -12.15
N ASP A 36 5.94 -7.75 -12.14
CA ASP A 36 5.72 -9.19 -12.06
C ASP A 36 5.58 -9.71 -10.63
N VAL A 37 5.75 -8.84 -9.65
CA VAL A 37 5.65 -9.20 -8.23
C VAL A 37 4.21 -9.04 -7.78
N GLY A 38 3.63 -10.09 -7.22
CA GLY A 38 2.29 -10.01 -6.65
C GLY A 38 2.29 -9.18 -5.37
N CYS A 39 1.44 -8.16 -5.31
CA CYS A 39 1.32 -7.31 -4.13
C CYS A 39 -0.12 -7.33 -3.64
N GLU A 40 -0.30 -7.41 -2.33
CA GLU A 40 -1.61 -7.38 -1.69
C GLU A 40 -1.62 -6.40 -0.53
N VAL A 41 -2.74 -5.69 -0.40
CA VAL A 41 -3.00 -4.81 0.73
C VAL A 41 -4.32 -5.25 1.36
N ARG A 42 -4.27 -5.78 2.56
CA ARG A 42 -5.45 -6.26 3.28
C ARG A 42 -5.73 -5.39 4.49
N LEU A 43 -6.98 -5.00 4.62
CA LEU A 43 -7.46 -4.23 5.77
C LEU A 43 -8.60 -5.01 6.42
N GLU A 44 -8.25 -5.86 7.37
CA GLU A 44 -9.21 -6.57 8.22
C GLU A 44 -9.12 -5.98 9.63
N ASP A 45 -8.58 -6.72 10.59
CA ASP A 45 -8.33 -6.19 11.92
C ASP A 45 -7.14 -5.23 11.92
N ASP A 46 -6.11 -5.57 11.16
CA ASP A 46 -4.91 -4.77 10.96
C ASP A 46 -4.60 -4.61 9.48
N LEU A 47 -3.89 -3.52 9.16
CA LEU A 47 -3.39 -3.30 7.80
C LEU A 47 -2.21 -4.22 7.55
N GLU A 48 -2.36 -5.13 6.59
CA GLU A 48 -1.33 -6.05 6.18
C GLU A 48 -0.93 -5.79 4.74
N ILE A 49 0.38 -5.72 4.49
CA ILE A 49 0.93 -5.52 3.16
C ILE A 49 1.84 -6.68 2.82
N TYR A 50 1.61 -7.27 1.65
CA TYR A 50 2.41 -8.39 1.14
C TYR A 50 3.03 -8.02 -0.20
N VAL A 51 4.31 -8.33 -0.37
CA VAL A 51 5.01 -8.21 -1.64
C VAL A 51 5.64 -9.56 -1.93
N GLY A 52 5.10 -10.26 -2.93
CA GLY A 52 5.47 -11.65 -3.18
C GLY A 52 5.09 -12.51 -1.99
N THR A 53 6.09 -13.16 -1.39
CA THR A 53 5.91 -13.99 -0.18
C THR A 53 6.27 -13.25 1.11
N LYS A 54 6.65 -11.97 1.01
CA LYS A 54 7.09 -11.19 2.16
C LYS A 54 5.94 -10.38 2.73
N SER A 55 5.82 -10.40 4.06
CA SER A 55 4.93 -9.50 4.79
C SER A 55 5.73 -8.25 5.15
N LEU A 56 5.18 -7.08 4.84
CA LEU A 56 5.81 -5.79 5.11
C LEU A 56 5.03 -5.04 6.18
N THR A 57 5.74 -4.26 6.97
CA THR A 57 5.15 -3.46 8.05
C THR A 57 5.15 -1.99 7.66
N VAL A 58 4.00 -1.35 7.75
CA VAL A 58 3.89 0.11 7.61
C VAL A 58 4.52 0.76 8.84
N ASP A 59 5.21 1.88 8.63
CA ASP A 59 5.75 2.68 9.74
C ASP A 59 4.63 2.95 10.76
N PRO A 60 4.81 2.55 12.02
CA PRO A 60 3.77 2.73 13.04
C PRO A 60 3.26 4.16 13.17
N LYS A 61 4.10 5.15 12.91
CA LYS A 61 3.70 6.57 12.94
C LYS A 61 2.72 6.94 11.86
N GLN A 62 2.65 6.15 10.77
CA GLN A 62 1.78 6.40 9.63
C GLN A 62 0.58 5.45 9.61
N PHE A 63 0.54 4.48 10.49
CA PHE A 63 -0.39 3.35 10.44
C PHE A 63 -1.86 3.82 10.37
N ASP A 64 -2.28 4.69 11.27
CA ASP A 64 -3.67 5.18 11.30
C ASP A 64 -4.02 5.97 10.04
N TYR A 65 -3.10 6.78 9.56
CA TYR A 65 -3.30 7.54 8.32
C TYR A 65 -3.53 6.59 7.14
N VAL A 66 -2.70 5.56 7.01
CA VAL A 66 -2.80 4.61 5.89
C VAL A 66 -4.09 3.80 5.98
N LYS A 67 -4.48 3.35 7.18
CA LYS A 67 -5.73 2.64 7.38
C LYS A 67 -6.94 3.48 6.93
N ASN A 68 -6.99 4.73 7.36
CA ASN A 68 -8.07 5.64 6.99
C ASN A 68 -8.06 5.93 5.49
N TRP A 69 -6.88 6.07 4.90
CA TRP A 69 -6.71 6.30 3.47
C TRP A 69 -7.26 5.12 2.66
N VAL A 70 -6.90 3.89 3.04
CA VAL A 70 -7.39 2.68 2.36
C VAL A 70 -8.90 2.56 2.48
N TYR A 71 -9.43 2.82 3.67
CA TYR A 71 -10.88 2.80 3.91
C TYR A 71 -11.61 3.81 3.01
N ASP A 72 -11.12 5.04 2.97
CA ASP A 72 -11.70 6.09 2.15
C ASP A 72 -11.64 5.75 0.66
N PHE A 73 -10.51 5.22 0.20
CA PHE A 73 -10.35 4.78 -1.18
C PHE A 73 -11.37 3.69 -1.54
N ASP A 74 -11.54 2.69 -0.68
CA ASP A 74 -12.47 1.59 -0.91
C ASP A 74 -13.94 2.03 -0.85
N CYS A 75 -14.23 3.13 -0.16
CA CYS A 75 -15.57 3.71 -0.05
C CYS A 75 -15.87 4.76 -1.13
N ASP A 76 -15.04 4.85 -2.16
CA ASP A 76 -15.18 5.79 -3.28
C ASP A 76 -15.13 7.26 -2.84
N LYS A 77 -14.38 7.55 -1.80
CA LYS A 77 -14.11 8.91 -1.37
C LYS A 77 -12.86 9.46 -2.06
N ASP A 78 -12.81 10.76 -2.24
CA ASP A 78 -11.63 11.42 -2.79
C ASP A 78 -10.45 11.24 -1.83
N VAL A 79 -9.34 10.76 -2.36
CA VAL A 79 -8.10 10.60 -1.60
C VAL A 79 -6.96 11.30 -2.34
N ASP A 80 -5.99 11.77 -1.57
CA ASP A 80 -4.82 12.47 -2.13
C ASP A 80 -3.64 11.52 -2.27
N PRO A 81 -2.76 11.76 -3.25
CA PRO A 81 -1.47 11.07 -3.32
C PRO A 81 -0.68 11.26 -2.02
N PHE A 82 0.08 10.24 -1.66
CA PHE A 82 0.93 10.34 -0.47
C PHE A 82 2.15 9.43 -0.60
N THR A 83 3.10 9.58 0.31
CA THR A 83 4.27 8.72 0.39
C THR A 83 4.04 7.70 1.50
N LEU A 84 3.96 6.43 1.11
CA LEU A 84 3.84 5.31 2.03
C LEU A 84 5.22 4.97 2.59
N ARG A 85 5.33 4.81 3.90
CA ARG A 85 6.57 4.44 4.57
C ARG A 85 6.47 2.99 5.04
N ILE A 86 7.36 2.15 4.50
CA ILE A 86 7.45 0.74 4.84
C ILE A 86 8.73 0.51 5.64
N VAL A 87 8.59 -0.18 6.75
CA VAL A 87 9.75 -0.63 7.53
C VAL A 87 10.26 -1.92 6.89
N GLU A 88 11.43 -1.84 6.26
CA GLU A 88 12.09 -3.03 5.73
C GLU A 88 13.09 -3.53 6.74
N GLU A 89 12.98 -4.81 7.08
CA GLU A 89 14.02 -5.49 7.83
C GLU A 89 15.20 -5.72 6.88
N VAL A 90 16.35 -5.20 7.27
CA VAL A 90 17.59 -5.52 6.57
C VAL A 90 17.86 -6.97 6.90
N GLY A 91 17.68 -7.84 5.92
CA GLY A 91 17.77 -9.27 6.12
C GLY A 91 19.07 -9.68 6.77
N ALA A 92 18.93 -10.45 7.78
CA ALA A 92 20.05 -11.11 8.38
C ALA A 92 20.50 -12.28 7.48
#